data_d4f9de553a4ab2fe227bf07d97d48dbc
#
_entry.id   d4f9de553a4ab2fe227bf07d97d48dbc
#
_cell.length_a   1.000
_cell.length_b   1.000
_cell.length_c   1.000
_cell.angle_alpha   90.00
_cell.angle_beta   90.00
_cell.angle_gamma   90.00
#
_symmetry.space_group_name_H-M   'P 1'
#
loop_
_entity.id
_entity.type
_entity.pdbx_description
1 polymer ?
#
loop_
_entity_poly.entity_id
_entity_poly.type
_entity_poly.pdbx_seq_one_letter_code
_entity_poly.pdbx_strand_id
1 'polypeptide(L)'
;MRLPYYFLSLLFPTILMGQAYIHPENNEAFLQNEVAEIHITVSQNHLNTLLGDSLYSNYHFPGVFRYESSSFSDTLENIGFRVRGNTSRNAQKKGFKISFNENVVGQKFKGIEKMNLVGQHNDPSLLRYWTSLYLLKKHELIASRMSFVKLYINSEYRGVYLNVEHIDDEFLQKRFINDDNGNLYKASWGADLNYWGANAASYKSVYELKTNKDSNDYSAFILFLDSLNNLSDGDFPCYMERNFEVNHYLKTLATEIIIGHWDGHAYNKNNFYLYRQPSNGKFIFIEYDLDNSFGIDWFGIDWANRDLNDWHETNRPLVERLLDVPYYKDVFNAHLDTMLSDLDSSSWYSVLAAKQNLIKSAVLSDTYYRKDYGFQYSDFLVGLDDNYGAHVKNGLAEYLDERITSGLGQIDLIGDLEPACDELTHEPARQIVKIVDFIGRETLFRTDIPLIIMYDDGTAEKVMVWGN
;
A
#
# COMPACT_ATOMS: atom_id res chain seq x y z
N MET A 1 25.73 37.50 42.14
CA MET A 1 24.34 37.67 41.67
C MET A 1 24.26 37.04 40.28
N ARG A 2 23.77 35.82 40.19
CA ARG A 2 23.63 35.10 38.91
C ARG A 2 22.17 35.17 38.52
N LEU A 3 21.87 35.78 37.35
CA LEU A 3 20.52 35.82 36.75
C LEU A 3 20.20 34.41 36.19
N PRO A 4 18.99 33.90 36.41
CA PRO A 4 18.58 32.64 35.75
C PRO A 4 18.21 32.90 34.30
N TYR A 5 18.77 32.13 33.41
CA TYR A 5 18.32 32.04 32.02
C TYR A 5 16.96 31.30 32.00
N TYR A 6 15.91 32.00 31.64
CA TYR A 6 14.64 31.38 31.28
C TYR A 6 14.76 30.84 29.84
N PHE A 7 14.77 29.52 29.71
CA PHE A 7 14.51 28.88 28.44
C PHE A 7 13.04 29.09 28.08
N LEU A 8 12.78 29.98 27.15
CA LEU A 8 11.48 30.12 26.50
C LEU A 8 11.38 28.93 25.50
N SER A 9 10.75 27.85 25.88
CA SER A 9 10.36 26.81 24.94
C SER A 9 9.26 27.39 24.04
N LEU A 10 9.62 27.75 22.82
CA LEU A 10 8.68 28.00 21.74
C LEU A 10 7.94 26.70 21.48
N LEU A 11 6.73 26.58 22.01
CA LEU A 11 5.76 25.60 21.56
C LEU A 11 5.36 26.02 20.13
N PHE A 12 5.99 25.43 19.14
CA PHE A 12 5.44 25.43 17.79
C PHE A 12 4.09 24.73 17.86
N PRO A 13 3.01 25.32 17.36
CA PRO A 13 1.80 24.58 17.14
C PRO A 13 2.13 23.51 16.07
N THR A 14 2.27 22.27 16.47
CA THR A 14 2.14 21.16 15.52
C THR A 14 0.72 21.27 14.98
N ILE A 15 0.59 21.80 13.77
CA ILE A 15 -0.64 21.69 12.98
C ILE A 15 -0.80 20.19 12.78
N LEU A 16 -1.62 19.55 13.61
CA LEU A 16 -2.08 18.18 13.37
C LEU A 16 -2.96 18.29 12.12
N MET A 17 -2.36 18.10 10.96
CA MET A 17 -3.11 17.88 9.72
C MET A 17 -3.82 16.54 9.93
N GLY A 18 -5.12 16.55 10.18
CA GLY A 18 -5.89 15.32 10.31
C GLY A 18 -5.91 14.55 8.97
N GLN A 19 -6.06 13.27 9.04
CA GLN A 19 -6.02 12.41 7.86
C GLN A 19 -7.37 12.47 7.13
N ALA A 20 -7.32 12.62 5.81
CA ALA A 20 -8.50 12.53 4.93
C ALA A 20 -9.12 11.12 4.90
N TYR A 21 -8.55 10.18 5.64
CA TYR A 21 -8.95 8.77 5.68
C TYR A 21 -8.61 8.14 7.04
N ILE A 22 -9.15 6.95 7.29
CA ILE A 22 -8.91 6.16 8.50
C ILE A 22 -8.22 4.85 8.18
N HIS A 23 -7.61 4.25 9.21
CA HIS A 23 -7.07 2.89 9.13
C HIS A 23 -8.06 1.90 9.75
N PRO A 24 -8.68 1.00 8.94
CA PRO A 24 -9.57 0.00 9.48
C PRO A 24 -8.82 -1.01 10.37
N GLU A 25 -9.51 -1.52 11.39
CA GLU A 25 -8.96 -2.62 12.19
C GLU A 25 -8.78 -3.88 11.34
N ASN A 26 -7.80 -4.69 11.73
CA ASN A 26 -7.69 -6.04 11.22
C ASN A 26 -8.84 -6.87 11.82
N ASN A 27 -9.65 -7.47 10.95
CA ASN A 27 -10.69 -8.40 11.34
C ASN A 27 -10.19 -9.85 11.21
N GLU A 28 -11.11 -10.82 11.34
CA GLU A 28 -10.78 -12.24 11.26
C GLU A 28 -10.21 -12.68 9.91
N ALA A 29 -10.39 -11.90 8.84
CA ALA A 29 -9.76 -12.16 7.55
C ALA A 29 -8.26 -11.82 7.52
N PHE A 30 -7.78 -11.02 8.49
CA PHE A 30 -6.40 -10.50 8.54
C PHE A 30 -5.77 -10.70 9.93
N LEU A 31 -5.75 -11.94 10.42
CA LEU A 31 -5.19 -12.29 11.73
C LEU A 31 -3.68 -12.01 11.79
N GLN A 32 -3.23 -11.38 12.88
CA GLN A 32 -1.84 -10.91 13.02
C GLN A 32 -0.95 -11.83 13.86
N ASN A 33 -1.56 -12.66 14.71
CA ASN A 33 -0.85 -13.43 15.75
C ASN A 33 -0.82 -14.95 15.47
N GLU A 34 -1.44 -15.38 14.38
CA GLU A 34 -1.42 -16.77 13.92
C GLU A 34 -1.39 -16.83 12.40
N VAL A 35 -1.00 -17.98 11.86
CA VAL A 35 -1.01 -18.29 10.43
C VAL A 35 -2.21 -19.20 10.16
N ALA A 36 -3.32 -18.59 9.78
CA ALA A 36 -4.55 -19.33 9.47
C ALA A 36 -4.39 -20.20 8.21
N GLU A 37 -5.27 -21.17 8.04
CA GLU A 37 -5.28 -22.05 6.86
C GLU A 37 -6.41 -21.66 5.91
N ILE A 38 -6.09 -21.59 4.64
CA ILE A 38 -7.05 -21.41 3.54
C ILE A 38 -7.02 -22.68 2.69
N HIS A 39 -8.18 -23.31 2.57
CA HIS A 39 -8.37 -24.49 1.75
C HIS A 39 -9.28 -24.14 0.58
N ILE A 40 -8.77 -24.31 -0.64
CA ILE A 40 -9.52 -24.13 -1.88
C ILE A 40 -9.77 -25.52 -2.50
N THR A 41 -11.03 -25.83 -2.75
CA THR A 41 -11.41 -27.04 -3.49
C THR A 41 -11.99 -26.64 -4.84
N VAL A 42 -11.35 -27.10 -5.91
CA VAL A 42 -11.82 -26.93 -7.30
C VAL A 42 -11.78 -28.28 -8.01
N SER A 43 -12.59 -28.45 -9.06
CA SER A 43 -12.48 -29.69 -9.83
C SER A 43 -11.07 -29.83 -10.42
N GLN A 44 -10.59 -31.06 -10.56
CA GLN A 44 -9.25 -31.29 -11.12
C GLN A 44 -9.12 -30.77 -12.56
N ASN A 45 -10.19 -30.85 -13.35
CA ASN A 45 -10.22 -30.27 -14.68
C ASN A 45 -10.06 -28.74 -14.65
N HIS A 46 -10.77 -28.06 -13.73
CA HIS A 46 -10.63 -26.60 -13.56
C HIS A 46 -9.22 -26.24 -13.09
N LEU A 47 -8.64 -27.00 -12.17
CA LEU A 47 -7.27 -26.76 -11.71
C LEU A 47 -6.24 -26.91 -12.83
N ASN A 48 -6.36 -27.94 -13.65
CA ASN A 48 -5.48 -28.16 -14.78
C ASN A 48 -5.59 -27.02 -15.81
N THR A 49 -6.81 -26.59 -16.13
CA THR A 49 -7.07 -25.48 -17.04
C THR A 49 -6.53 -24.17 -16.47
N LEU A 50 -6.78 -23.90 -15.18
CA LEU A 50 -6.33 -22.70 -14.50
C LEU A 50 -4.79 -22.57 -14.46
N LEU A 51 -4.08 -23.67 -14.27
CA LEU A 51 -2.61 -23.69 -14.20
C LEU A 51 -1.95 -23.86 -15.57
N GLY A 52 -2.71 -24.20 -16.60
CA GLY A 52 -2.27 -24.40 -17.99
C GLY A 52 -2.86 -23.38 -18.95
N ASP A 53 -3.87 -23.78 -19.73
CA ASP A 53 -4.41 -23.01 -20.85
C ASP A 53 -4.99 -21.64 -20.46
N SER A 54 -5.51 -21.51 -19.23
CA SER A 54 -6.08 -20.27 -18.71
C SER A 54 -5.16 -19.49 -17.78
N LEU A 55 -3.87 -19.78 -17.77
CA LEU A 55 -2.88 -19.14 -16.87
C LEU A 55 -2.91 -17.62 -16.94
N TYR A 56 -3.08 -17.08 -18.12
CA TYR A 56 -3.15 -15.61 -18.36
C TYR A 56 -4.58 -15.06 -18.41
N SER A 57 -5.59 -15.92 -18.29
CA SER A 57 -6.99 -15.51 -18.26
C SER A 57 -7.35 -14.84 -16.93
N ASN A 58 -8.30 -13.92 -16.97
CA ASN A 58 -8.94 -13.36 -15.79
C ASN A 58 -10.24 -14.09 -15.40
N TYR A 59 -10.54 -15.21 -16.07
CA TYR A 59 -11.70 -16.03 -15.75
C TYR A 59 -11.58 -16.66 -14.36
N HIS A 60 -12.64 -16.58 -13.56
CA HIS A 60 -12.71 -17.20 -12.25
C HIS A 60 -13.38 -18.59 -12.36
N PHE A 61 -12.68 -19.61 -11.97
CA PHE A 61 -13.22 -20.96 -11.88
C PHE A 61 -14.01 -21.13 -10.58
N PRO A 62 -15.18 -21.79 -10.60
CA PRO A 62 -15.95 -22.03 -9.39
C PRO A 62 -15.24 -23.01 -8.45
N GLY A 63 -15.32 -22.73 -7.16
CA GLY A 63 -14.72 -23.55 -6.12
C GLY A 63 -15.38 -23.36 -4.76
N VAL A 64 -14.83 -24.04 -3.79
CA VAL A 64 -15.19 -23.95 -2.37
C VAL A 64 -14.00 -23.34 -1.63
N PHE A 65 -14.26 -22.37 -0.79
CA PHE A 65 -13.32 -21.74 0.13
C PHE A 65 -13.62 -22.18 1.55
N ARG A 66 -12.61 -22.64 2.27
CA ARG A 66 -12.69 -22.90 3.71
C ARG A 66 -11.53 -22.20 4.39
N TYR A 67 -11.83 -21.51 5.47
CA TYR A 67 -10.88 -20.81 6.32
C TYR A 67 -10.85 -21.46 7.70
N GLU A 68 -9.67 -21.68 8.24
CA GLU A 68 -9.45 -22.27 9.56
C GLU A 68 -8.45 -21.44 10.37
N SER A 69 -8.86 -21.05 11.55
CA SER A 69 -8.02 -20.41 12.57
C SER A 69 -8.19 -21.10 13.91
N SER A 70 -7.42 -20.68 14.90
CA SER A 70 -7.56 -21.19 16.26
C SER A 70 -8.92 -20.86 16.90
N SER A 71 -9.59 -19.80 16.43
CA SER A 71 -10.82 -19.26 17.03
C SER A 71 -12.09 -19.60 16.25
N PHE A 72 -12.00 -19.86 14.95
CA PHE A 72 -13.18 -20.16 14.13
C PHE A 72 -12.81 -20.91 12.84
N SER A 73 -13.82 -21.52 12.23
CA SER A 73 -13.78 -22.07 10.87
C SER A 73 -15.00 -21.57 10.10
N ASP A 74 -14.82 -21.27 8.82
CA ASP A 74 -15.90 -20.79 7.95
C ASP A 74 -15.75 -21.40 6.56
N THR A 75 -16.86 -21.65 5.85
CA THR A 75 -16.87 -22.25 4.52
C THR A 75 -17.83 -21.50 3.61
N LEU A 76 -17.35 -21.13 2.43
CA LEU A 76 -18.13 -20.45 1.39
C LEU A 76 -18.08 -21.29 0.11
N GLU A 77 -19.26 -21.59 -0.40
CA GLU A 77 -19.46 -22.32 -1.65
C GLU A 77 -19.50 -21.35 -2.85
N ASN A 78 -19.25 -21.88 -4.04
CA ASN A 78 -19.39 -21.15 -5.30
C ASN A 78 -18.55 -19.86 -5.39
N ILE A 79 -17.38 -19.85 -4.74
CA ILE A 79 -16.44 -18.72 -4.91
C ILE A 79 -15.82 -18.78 -6.31
N GLY A 80 -15.33 -17.62 -6.78
CA GLY A 80 -14.49 -17.54 -7.97
C GLY A 80 -13.01 -17.63 -7.60
N PHE A 81 -12.26 -18.49 -8.28
CA PHE A 81 -10.82 -18.71 -8.04
C PHE A 81 -10.00 -18.59 -9.32
N ARG A 82 -8.90 -17.84 -9.31
CA ARG A 82 -8.01 -17.70 -10.45
C ARG A 82 -6.56 -17.41 -10.07
N VAL A 83 -5.63 -17.60 -11.00
CA VAL A 83 -4.27 -17.08 -10.89
C VAL A 83 -4.30 -15.54 -11.02
N ARG A 84 -3.47 -14.86 -10.20
CA ARG A 84 -3.28 -13.40 -10.29
C ARG A 84 -1.80 -13.06 -10.56
N GLY A 85 -1.57 -11.80 -10.89
CA GLY A 85 -0.25 -11.25 -11.23
C GLY A 85 -0.14 -10.95 -12.71
N ASN A 86 1.02 -10.47 -13.12
CA ASN A 86 1.43 -10.28 -14.50
C ASN A 86 2.60 -11.23 -14.78
N THR A 87 3.83 -10.81 -14.58
CA THR A 87 5.04 -11.64 -14.73
C THR A 87 5.07 -12.81 -13.77
N SER A 88 4.61 -12.63 -12.53
CA SER A 88 4.52 -13.66 -11.49
C SER A 88 3.58 -14.82 -11.80
N ARG A 89 2.75 -14.75 -12.86
CA ARG A 89 1.96 -15.89 -13.34
C ARG A 89 2.85 -17.04 -13.83
N ASN A 90 4.07 -16.74 -14.28
CA ASN A 90 5.04 -17.76 -14.69
C ASN A 90 5.73 -18.45 -13.50
N ALA A 91 5.73 -17.83 -12.33
CA ALA A 91 6.32 -18.44 -11.14
C ALA A 91 5.69 -19.80 -10.82
N GLN A 92 6.46 -20.70 -10.21
CA GLN A 92 5.93 -21.97 -9.71
C GLN A 92 5.08 -21.75 -8.46
N LYS A 93 5.52 -20.83 -7.60
CA LYS A 93 4.74 -20.35 -6.44
C LYS A 93 3.85 -19.19 -6.86
N LYS A 94 2.79 -19.48 -7.59
CA LYS A 94 1.87 -18.50 -8.19
C LYS A 94 1.08 -17.72 -7.15
N GLY A 95 0.77 -16.46 -7.46
CA GLY A 95 -0.26 -15.72 -6.74
C GLY A 95 -1.68 -16.11 -7.18
N PHE A 96 -2.65 -16.02 -6.27
CA PHE A 96 -4.05 -16.33 -6.54
C PHE A 96 -4.98 -15.19 -6.11
N LYS A 97 -6.14 -15.14 -6.76
CA LYS A 97 -7.26 -14.26 -6.37
C LYS A 97 -8.50 -15.09 -6.09
N ILE A 98 -9.15 -14.78 -4.99
CA ILE A 98 -10.47 -15.29 -4.62
C ILE A 98 -11.46 -14.14 -4.79
N SER A 99 -12.59 -14.41 -5.45
CA SER A 99 -13.75 -13.52 -5.52
C SER A 99 -14.92 -14.23 -4.86
N PHE A 100 -15.35 -13.76 -3.71
CA PHE A 100 -16.44 -14.40 -2.97
C PHE A 100 -17.80 -14.16 -3.65
N ASN A 101 -17.98 -12.99 -4.27
CA ASN A 101 -19.20 -12.59 -4.93
C ASN A 101 -19.27 -12.90 -6.44
N GLU A 102 -18.34 -13.66 -7.00
CA GLU A 102 -18.29 -13.95 -8.45
C GLU A 102 -19.52 -14.71 -8.94
N ASN A 103 -19.91 -15.73 -8.22
CA ASN A 103 -21.03 -16.61 -8.59
C ASN A 103 -22.25 -16.45 -7.68
N VAL A 104 -22.11 -15.76 -6.56
CA VAL A 104 -23.19 -15.49 -5.59
C VAL A 104 -23.18 -14.02 -5.22
N VAL A 105 -24.10 -13.26 -5.75
CA VAL A 105 -24.20 -11.80 -5.54
C VAL A 105 -24.26 -11.48 -4.05
N GLY A 106 -23.41 -10.56 -3.60
CA GLY A 106 -23.33 -10.09 -2.22
C GLY A 106 -22.65 -11.04 -1.25
N GLN A 107 -22.12 -12.20 -1.70
CA GLN A 107 -21.37 -13.11 -0.83
C GLN A 107 -20.05 -12.47 -0.43
N LYS A 108 -19.74 -12.49 0.87
CA LYS A 108 -18.53 -11.92 1.47
C LYS A 108 -17.94 -12.87 2.50
N PHE A 109 -16.63 -12.81 2.67
CA PHE A 109 -15.92 -13.44 3.79
C PHE A 109 -15.50 -12.36 4.78
N LYS A 110 -16.10 -12.36 5.98
CA LYS A 110 -15.77 -11.37 7.03
C LYS A 110 -15.75 -9.92 6.51
N GLY A 111 -16.76 -9.58 5.70
CA GLY A 111 -16.93 -8.24 5.13
C GLY A 111 -15.96 -7.89 3.99
N ILE A 112 -15.35 -8.88 3.31
CA ILE A 112 -14.56 -8.68 2.10
C ILE A 112 -15.10 -9.50 0.93
N GLU A 113 -15.17 -8.90 -0.25
CA GLU A 113 -15.60 -9.57 -1.50
C GLU A 113 -14.46 -10.27 -2.21
N LYS A 114 -13.23 -9.81 -2.01
CA LYS A 114 -12.06 -10.31 -2.74
C LYS A 114 -10.86 -10.45 -1.83
N MET A 115 -10.05 -11.47 -2.08
CA MET A 115 -8.81 -11.75 -1.35
C MET A 115 -7.68 -11.99 -2.35
N ASN A 116 -6.51 -11.41 -2.09
CA ASN A 116 -5.31 -11.64 -2.89
C ASN A 116 -4.30 -12.45 -2.09
N LEU A 117 -3.92 -13.60 -2.61
CA LEU A 117 -2.90 -14.47 -2.03
C LEU A 117 -1.60 -14.31 -2.83
N VAL A 118 -0.63 -13.62 -2.26
CA VAL A 118 0.67 -13.33 -2.89
C VAL A 118 1.68 -14.41 -2.52
N GLY A 119 2.27 -15.05 -3.54
CA GLY A 119 3.20 -16.17 -3.34
C GLY A 119 4.59 -15.74 -2.87
N GLN A 120 4.97 -14.47 -3.06
CA GLN A 120 6.28 -13.90 -2.68
C GLN A 120 7.46 -14.77 -3.20
N HIS A 121 7.37 -15.19 -4.45
CA HIS A 121 8.25 -16.20 -5.06
C HIS A 121 9.72 -15.74 -5.20
N ASN A 122 9.97 -14.44 -5.22
CA ASN A 122 11.28 -13.80 -5.38
C ASN A 122 11.92 -13.34 -4.06
N ASP A 123 11.25 -13.55 -2.92
CA ASP A 123 11.70 -13.09 -1.60
C ASP A 123 12.05 -14.28 -0.68
N PRO A 124 13.34 -14.54 -0.37
CA PRO A 124 13.72 -15.60 0.54
C PRO A 124 13.27 -15.35 1.99
N SER A 125 13.11 -14.09 2.39
CA SER A 125 12.61 -13.77 3.74
C SER A 125 11.11 -13.97 3.87
N LEU A 126 10.34 -13.89 2.78
CA LEU A 126 8.88 -13.83 2.73
C LEU A 126 8.28 -12.64 3.53
N LEU A 127 9.09 -11.61 3.82
CA LEU A 127 8.69 -10.51 4.70
C LEU A 127 8.72 -9.13 4.02
N ARG A 128 9.34 -8.98 2.82
CA ARG A 128 9.51 -7.66 2.18
C ARG A 128 8.19 -6.95 1.94
N TYR A 129 7.24 -7.61 1.32
CA TYR A 129 5.93 -7.00 1.08
C TYR A 129 5.18 -6.72 2.38
N TRP A 130 5.25 -7.63 3.36
CA TRP A 130 4.67 -7.40 4.69
C TRP A 130 5.29 -6.17 5.35
N THR A 131 6.62 -6.02 5.29
CA THR A 131 7.36 -4.90 5.88
C THR A 131 6.99 -3.58 5.21
N SER A 132 6.86 -3.55 3.88
CA SER A 132 6.42 -2.37 3.13
C SER A 132 5.04 -1.88 3.60
N LEU A 133 4.05 -2.78 3.68
CA LEU A 133 2.70 -2.43 4.16
C LEU A 133 2.69 -2.04 5.63
N TYR A 134 3.52 -2.65 6.45
CA TYR A 134 3.67 -2.30 7.86
C TYR A 134 4.25 -0.89 8.02
N LEU A 135 5.26 -0.51 7.20
CA LEU A 135 5.84 0.83 7.20
C LEU A 135 4.83 1.88 6.75
N LEU A 136 4.12 1.66 5.65
CA LEU A 136 3.05 2.56 5.24
C LEU A 136 2.09 2.83 6.39
N LYS A 137 1.61 1.76 7.05
CA LYS A 137 0.70 1.90 8.20
C LYS A 137 1.35 2.60 9.40
N LYS A 138 2.61 2.29 9.73
CA LYS A 138 3.35 2.92 10.83
C LYS A 138 3.47 4.44 10.63
N HIS A 139 3.67 4.85 9.40
CA HIS A 139 3.74 6.25 9.01
C HIS A 139 2.37 6.84 8.62
N GLU A 140 1.27 6.18 9.05
CA GLU A 140 -0.08 6.68 8.83
C GLU A 140 -0.41 6.95 7.36
N LEU A 141 0.15 6.16 6.44
CA LEU A 141 -0.16 6.17 5.02
C LEU A 141 -1.20 5.09 4.68
N ILE A 142 -1.95 5.30 3.61
CA ILE A 142 -2.94 4.33 3.14
C ILE A 142 -2.25 3.01 2.82
N ALA A 143 -2.63 1.95 3.52
CA ALA A 143 -2.09 0.63 3.33
C ALA A 143 -3.17 -0.44 3.28
N SER A 144 -2.98 -1.47 2.46
CA SER A 144 -3.79 -2.68 2.51
C SER A 144 -3.56 -3.43 3.81
N ARG A 145 -4.64 -3.97 4.42
CA ARG A 145 -4.50 -4.95 5.50
C ARG A 145 -3.85 -6.21 4.96
N MET A 146 -3.12 -6.93 5.79
CA MET A 146 -2.41 -8.15 5.39
C MET A 146 -2.32 -9.15 6.54
N SER A 147 -2.17 -10.42 6.19
CA SER A 147 -1.87 -11.51 7.15
C SER A 147 -1.16 -12.65 6.44
N PHE A 148 -0.38 -13.42 7.17
CA PHE A 148 0.17 -14.67 6.65
C PHE A 148 -0.85 -15.79 6.75
N VAL A 149 -0.91 -16.62 5.71
CA VAL A 149 -1.78 -17.79 5.65
C VAL A 149 -1.06 -18.99 5.05
N LYS A 150 -1.48 -20.20 5.40
CA LYS A 150 -1.14 -21.43 4.71
C LYS A 150 -2.17 -21.68 3.63
N LEU A 151 -1.77 -21.88 2.40
CA LEU A 151 -2.67 -22.20 1.29
C LEU A 151 -2.64 -23.68 0.96
N TYR A 152 -3.82 -24.28 0.90
CA TYR A 152 -4.06 -25.63 0.38
C TYR A 152 -4.97 -25.55 -0.85
N ILE A 153 -4.62 -26.27 -1.91
CA ILE A 153 -5.47 -26.44 -3.10
C ILE A 153 -5.68 -27.92 -3.33
N ASN A 154 -6.93 -28.38 -3.31
CA ASN A 154 -7.30 -29.81 -3.39
C ASN A 154 -6.48 -30.65 -2.40
N SER A 155 -6.38 -30.20 -1.15
CA SER A 155 -5.60 -30.79 -0.04
C SER A 155 -4.07 -30.79 -0.21
N GLU A 156 -3.53 -30.26 -1.33
CA GLU A 156 -2.10 -30.08 -1.51
C GLU A 156 -1.65 -28.76 -0.87
N TYR A 157 -0.68 -28.83 0.04
CA TYR A 157 -0.09 -27.63 0.64
C TYR A 157 0.73 -26.86 -0.40
N ARG A 158 0.34 -25.62 -0.69
CA ARG A 158 1.00 -24.73 -1.65
C ARG A 158 2.02 -23.80 -1.01
N GLY A 159 2.07 -23.76 0.32
CA GLY A 159 3.03 -22.99 1.07
C GLY A 159 2.44 -21.80 1.85
N VAL A 160 3.34 -20.94 2.32
CA VAL A 160 3.02 -19.71 3.02
C VAL A 160 2.72 -18.61 1.99
N TYR A 161 1.61 -17.92 2.17
CA TYR A 161 1.17 -16.80 1.33
C TYR A 161 0.95 -15.56 2.17
N LEU A 162 1.17 -14.39 1.59
CA LEU A 162 0.67 -13.14 2.16
C LEU A 162 -0.73 -12.88 1.59
N ASN A 163 -1.74 -12.89 2.47
CA ASN A 163 -3.08 -12.41 2.16
C ASN A 163 -3.07 -10.89 2.23
N VAL A 164 -3.33 -10.24 1.10
CA VAL A 164 -3.32 -8.77 0.96
C VAL A 164 -4.71 -8.29 0.57
N GLU A 165 -5.24 -7.33 1.31
CA GLU A 165 -6.54 -6.70 1.03
C GLU A 165 -6.59 -6.16 -0.40
N HIS A 166 -7.69 -6.43 -1.10
CA HIS A 166 -7.89 -5.95 -2.46
C HIS A 166 -8.30 -4.48 -2.44
N ILE A 167 -7.68 -3.67 -3.30
CA ILE A 167 -8.04 -2.26 -3.45
C ILE A 167 -9.18 -2.15 -4.46
N ASP A 168 -10.37 -1.86 -3.96
CA ASP A 168 -11.62 -1.67 -4.70
C ASP A 168 -12.58 -0.76 -3.91
N ASP A 169 -13.86 -0.78 -4.26
CA ASP A 169 -14.93 -0.04 -3.58
C ASP A 169 -15.03 -0.35 -2.07
N GLU A 170 -14.91 -1.62 -1.67
CA GLU A 170 -14.91 -1.97 -0.23
C GLU A 170 -13.69 -1.44 0.52
N PHE A 171 -12.54 -1.40 -0.13
CA PHE A 171 -11.34 -0.78 0.42
C PHE A 171 -11.56 0.71 0.68
N LEU A 172 -12.22 1.41 -0.26
CA LEU A 172 -12.56 2.83 -0.14
C LEU A 172 -13.56 3.06 0.98
N GLN A 173 -14.66 2.27 1.03
CA GLN A 173 -15.69 2.36 2.07
C GLN A 173 -15.13 2.28 3.48
N LYS A 174 -14.10 1.47 3.68
CA LYS A 174 -13.48 1.28 4.99
C LYS A 174 -12.52 2.40 5.38
N ARG A 175 -12.12 3.26 4.45
CA ARG A 175 -11.12 4.32 4.68
C ARG A 175 -11.66 5.72 4.49
N PHE A 176 -12.51 5.94 3.51
CA PHE A 176 -13.06 7.24 3.15
C PHE A 176 -14.54 7.30 3.54
N ILE A 177 -14.81 7.60 4.80
CA ILE A 177 -16.17 7.59 5.34
C ILE A 177 -17.00 8.68 4.68
N ASN A 178 -18.16 8.32 4.12
CA ASN A 178 -19.05 9.20 3.36
C ASN A 178 -18.40 9.86 2.13
N ASP A 179 -17.22 9.37 1.71
CA ASP A 179 -16.43 9.91 0.60
C ASP A 179 -15.84 8.79 -0.27
N ASP A 180 -16.50 7.63 -0.31
CA ASP A 180 -16.03 6.38 -0.89
C ASP A 180 -16.52 6.10 -2.32
N ASN A 181 -17.40 6.96 -2.86
CA ASN A 181 -18.05 6.75 -4.16
C ASN A 181 -17.36 7.46 -5.34
N GLY A 182 -16.12 7.87 -5.17
CA GLY A 182 -15.30 8.53 -6.18
C GLY A 182 -14.69 7.57 -7.21
N ASN A 183 -14.02 8.14 -8.20
CA ASN A 183 -13.32 7.40 -9.24
C ASN A 183 -11.99 6.89 -8.74
N LEU A 184 -11.77 5.57 -8.82
CA LEU A 184 -10.52 4.89 -8.49
C LEU A 184 -9.86 4.42 -9.79
N TYR A 185 -8.68 4.93 -10.09
CA TYR A 185 -7.88 4.57 -11.26
C TYR A 185 -6.72 3.68 -10.84
N LYS A 186 -6.62 2.48 -11.43
CA LYS A 186 -5.48 1.58 -11.25
C LYS A 186 -4.45 1.82 -12.32
N ALA A 187 -3.24 2.21 -11.92
CA ALA A 187 -2.11 2.31 -12.81
C ALA A 187 -1.52 0.94 -13.17
N SER A 188 -1.15 0.79 -14.43
CA SER A 188 -0.40 -0.34 -14.97
C SER A 188 0.94 0.17 -15.52
N TRP A 189 1.84 -0.73 -15.89
CA TRP A 189 3.14 -0.36 -16.43
C TRP A 189 3.03 0.67 -17.57
N GLY A 190 3.83 1.74 -17.48
CA GLY A 190 3.78 2.90 -18.36
C GLY A 190 3.01 4.09 -17.79
N ALA A 191 2.48 4.00 -16.57
CA ALA A 191 1.73 5.07 -15.89
C ALA A 191 2.66 6.18 -15.38
N ASP A 192 3.10 7.06 -16.26
CA ASP A 192 4.06 8.14 -15.98
C ASP A 192 3.41 9.47 -15.60
N LEU A 193 2.07 9.55 -15.63
CA LEU A 193 1.27 10.76 -15.40
C LEU A 193 1.57 11.92 -16.38
N ASN A 194 2.11 11.60 -17.57
CA ASN A 194 2.20 12.56 -18.64
C ASN A 194 0.82 12.86 -19.26
N TYR A 195 0.66 14.08 -19.74
CA TYR A 195 -0.53 14.45 -20.52
C TYR A 195 -0.43 13.94 -21.96
N TRP A 196 -1.32 13.04 -22.34
CA TRP A 196 -1.38 12.43 -23.70
C TRP A 196 -2.51 13.01 -24.55
N GLY A 197 -2.99 14.22 -24.22
CA GLY A 197 -4.08 14.89 -24.91
C GLY A 197 -5.47 14.60 -24.30
N ALA A 198 -6.50 15.23 -24.84
CA ALA A 198 -7.86 15.21 -24.28
C ALA A 198 -8.64 13.90 -24.54
N ASN A 199 -8.09 12.96 -25.32
CA ASN A 199 -8.80 11.73 -25.67
C ASN A 199 -8.69 10.69 -24.56
N ALA A 200 -9.80 10.39 -23.89
CA ALA A 200 -9.85 9.37 -22.83
C ALA A 200 -9.38 7.97 -23.26
N ALA A 201 -9.53 7.61 -24.54
CA ALA A 201 -9.09 6.31 -25.03
C ALA A 201 -7.56 6.09 -24.88
N SER A 202 -6.74 7.17 -24.89
CA SER A 202 -5.31 7.09 -24.72
C SER A 202 -4.89 6.61 -23.32
N TYR A 203 -5.75 6.78 -22.32
CA TYR A 203 -5.43 6.51 -20.92
C TYR A 203 -5.95 5.15 -20.41
N LYS A 204 -7.05 4.64 -20.98
CA LYS A 204 -7.80 3.49 -20.45
C LYS A 204 -7.00 2.20 -20.30
N SER A 205 -6.02 1.98 -21.14
CA SER A 205 -5.17 0.77 -21.09
C SER A 205 -4.13 0.82 -19.96
N VAL A 206 -3.75 2.03 -19.54
CA VAL A 206 -2.71 2.27 -18.53
C VAL A 206 -3.32 2.67 -17.19
N TYR A 207 -4.44 3.39 -17.19
CA TYR A 207 -5.16 3.85 -16.01
C TYR A 207 -6.58 3.28 -16.01
N GLU A 208 -6.72 2.03 -15.58
CA GLU A 208 -8.01 1.32 -15.56
C GLU A 208 -8.94 1.88 -14.49
N LEU A 209 -10.13 2.35 -14.86
CA LEU A 209 -11.15 2.75 -13.90
C LEU A 209 -11.73 1.53 -13.16
N LYS A 210 -11.61 1.50 -11.84
CA LYS A 210 -12.01 0.37 -10.98
C LYS A 210 -13.39 0.54 -10.37
N THR A 211 -13.81 1.77 -10.10
CA THR A 211 -15.15 2.16 -9.62
C THR A 211 -15.89 2.92 -10.72
N ASN A 212 -17.18 3.15 -10.57
CA ASN A 212 -18.00 3.96 -11.50
C ASN A 212 -17.82 3.62 -12.99
N LYS A 213 -17.64 2.34 -13.30
CA LYS A 213 -17.30 1.84 -14.64
C LYS A 213 -18.38 2.17 -15.69
N ASP A 214 -19.65 2.25 -15.28
CA ASP A 214 -20.75 2.56 -16.18
C ASP A 214 -20.70 3.99 -16.70
N SER A 215 -20.29 4.95 -15.87
CA SER A 215 -20.07 6.33 -16.29
C SER A 215 -18.83 6.46 -17.18
N ASN A 216 -17.80 5.65 -16.92
CA ASN A 216 -16.53 5.61 -17.66
C ASN A 216 -15.95 7.01 -17.94
N ASP A 217 -16.06 7.90 -16.95
CA ASP A 217 -15.69 9.31 -17.05
C ASP A 217 -14.23 9.53 -16.62
N TYR A 218 -13.42 10.01 -17.56
CA TYR A 218 -12.03 10.38 -17.37
C TYR A 218 -11.80 11.90 -17.39
N SER A 219 -12.83 12.71 -17.47
CA SER A 219 -12.70 14.16 -17.69
C SER A 219 -11.87 14.85 -16.61
N ALA A 220 -12.19 14.57 -15.35
CA ALA A 220 -11.44 15.14 -14.21
C ALA A 220 -9.99 14.63 -14.15
N PHE A 221 -9.74 13.36 -14.48
CA PHE A 221 -8.40 12.79 -14.53
C PHE A 221 -7.56 13.43 -15.63
N ILE A 222 -8.13 13.61 -16.84
CA ILE A 222 -7.43 14.26 -17.96
C ILE A 222 -7.14 15.72 -17.65
N LEU A 223 -8.08 16.45 -17.04
CA LEU A 223 -7.87 17.81 -16.61
C LEU A 223 -6.74 17.92 -15.57
N PHE A 224 -6.70 16.98 -14.62
CA PHE A 224 -5.61 16.92 -13.64
C PHE A 224 -4.26 16.69 -14.33
N LEU A 225 -4.17 15.76 -15.28
CA LEU A 225 -2.93 15.51 -16.04
C LEU A 225 -2.53 16.71 -16.90
N ASP A 226 -3.50 17.35 -17.55
CA ASP A 226 -3.21 18.57 -18.34
C ASP A 226 -2.61 19.67 -17.44
N SER A 227 -3.24 19.93 -16.31
CA SER A 227 -2.77 20.92 -15.35
C SER A 227 -1.43 20.54 -14.71
N LEU A 228 -1.26 19.28 -14.32
CA LEU A 228 0.01 18.76 -13.80
C LEU A 228 1.18 19.02 -14.78
N ASN A 229 0.96 18.89 -16.07
CA ASN A 229 2.03 18.97 -17.09
C ASN A 229 2.21 20.38 -17.66
N ASN A 230 1.16 21.20 -17.73
CA ASN A 230 1.16 22.40 -18.57
C ASN A 230 0.95 23.72 -17.81
N LEU A 231 0.57 23.69 -16.53
CA LEU A 231 0.46 24.93 -15.75
C LEU A 231 1.82 25.63 -15.60
N SER A 232 1.78 26.96 -15.52
CA SER A 232 2.96 27.75 -15.15
C SER A 232 3.46 27.38 -13.76
N ASP A 233 4.76 27.56 -13.48
CA ASP A 233 5.33 27.23 -12.17
C ASP A 233 4.74 28.10 -11.05
N GLY A 234 4.29 29.32 -11.38
CA GLY A 234 3.61 30.20 -10.40
C GLY A 234 2.20 29.74 -10.02
N ASP A 235 1.46 29.11 -10.94
CA ASP A 235 0.09 28.64 -10.70
C ASP A 235 0.06 27.18 -10.16
N PHE A 236 1.11 26.43 -10.42
CA PHE A 236 1.20 24.99 -10.14
C PHE A 236 0.99 24.66 -8.64
N PRO A 237 1.66 25.30 -7.68
CA PRO A 237 1.51 24.93 -6.27
C PRO A 237 0.08 25.07 -5.77
N CYS A 238 -0.56 26.21 -6.04
CA CYS A 238 -1.94 26.43 -5.60
C CYS A 238 -2.95 25.52 -6.29
N TYR A 239 -2.70 25.12 -7.54
CA TYR A 239 -3.51 24.12 -8.21
C TYR A 239 -3.36 22.75 -7.56
N MET A 240 -2.13 22.34 -7.26
CA MET A 240 -1.86 21.05 -6.63
C MET A 240 -2.49 20.95 -5.25
N GLU A 241 -2.38 21.96 -4.41
CA GLU A 241 -3.01 21.98 -3.09
C GLU A 241 -4.53 21.87 -3.14
N ARG A 242 -5.18 22.41 -4.18
CA ARG A 242 -6.63 22.31 -4.35
C ARG A 242 -7.11 21.01 -4.98
N ASN A 243 -6.26 20.28 -5.73
CA ASN A 243 -6.68 19.14 -6.55
C ASN A 243 -5.96 17.83 -6.23
N PHE A 244 -4.98 17.86 -5.31
CA PHE A 244 -4.17 16.69 -4.96
C PHE A 244 -3.78 16.74 -3.48
N GLU A 245 -3.68 15.56 -2.86
CA GLU A 245 -3.19 15.44 -1.49
C GLU A 245 -1.64 15.46 -1.47
N VAL A 246 -1.06 16.66 -1.62
CA VAL A 246 0.39 16.85 -1.85
C VAL A 246 1.22 16.30 -0.71
N ASN A 247 0.91 16.66 0.55
CA ASN A 247 1.67 16.17 1.70
C ASN A 247 1.61 14.63 1.85
N HIS A 248 0.43 14.04 1.61
CA HIS A 248 0.28 12.58 1.60
C HIS A 248 1.18 11.93 0.55
N TYR A 249 1.22 12.51 -0.66
CA TYR A 249 2.07 11.99 -1.73
C TYR A 249 3.56 12.12 -1.42
N LEU A 250 4.01 13.27 -0.94
CA LEU A 250 5.43 13.47 -0.58
C LEU A 250 5.89 12.47 0.50
N LYS A 251 5.02 12.21 1.46
CA LYS A 251 5.26 11.20 2.50
C LYS A 251 5.26 9.77 1.93
N THR A 252 4.38 9.48 0.97
CA THR A 252 4.33 8.20 0.25
C THR A 252 5.58 8.01 -0.61
N LEU A 253 5.99 9.04 -1.36
CA LEU A 253 7.21 9.04 -2.16
C LEU A 253 8.46 8.81 -1.29
N ALA A 254 8.54 9.45 -0.13
CA ALA A 254 9.62 9.21 0.83
C ALA A 254 9.67 7.74 1.27
N THR A 255 8.50 7.14 1.54
CA THR A 255 8.42 5.70 1.88
C THR A 255 8.83 4.81 0.71
N GLU A 256 8.33 5.06 -0.52
CA GLU A 256 8.70 4.32 -1.74
C GLU A 256 10.22 4.29 -1.93
N ILE A 257 10.87 5.46 -1.76
CA ILE A 257 12.32 5.63 -1.88
C ILE A 257 13.09 4.93 -0.74
N ILE A 258 12.63 5.07 0.50
CA ILE A 258 13.29 4.43 1.66
C ILE A 258 13.27 2.91 1.55
N ILE A 259 12.15 2.32 1.18
CA ILE A 259 12.06 0.86 1.01
C ILE A 259 12.70 0.35 -0.27
N GLY A 260 13.15 1.24 -1.15
CA GLY A 260 13.76 0.86 -2.43
C GLY A 260 12.78 0.21 -3.40
N HIS A 261 11.51 0.64 -3.37
CA HIS A 261 10.49 0.09 -4.26
C HIS A 261 10.65 0.63 -5.68
N TRP A 262 11.47 -0.04 -6.46
CA TRP A 262 11.74 0.36 -7.85
C TRP A 262 10.59 0.07 -8.81
N ASP A 263 9.70 -0.89 -8.51
CA ASP A 263 8.55 -1.22 -9.38
C ASP A 263 7.33 -0.32 -9.14
N GLY A 264 7.52 0.78 -8.41
CA GLY A 264 6.52 1.81 -8.12
C GLY A 264 6.41 2.90 -9.19
N HIS A 265 5.74 3.98 -8.82
CA HIS A 265 5.52 5.14 -9.69
C HIS A 265 6.83 5.85 -10.02
N ALA A 266 7.65 6.15 -9.00
CA ALA A 266 8.81 7.02 -9.18
C ALA A 266 9.85 6.42 -10.13
N TYR A 267 10.10 5.10 -10.10
CA TYR A 267 11.08 4.49 -10.99
C TYR A 267 10.43 3.79 -12.19
N ASN A 268 9.59 2.78 -12.00
CA ASN A 268 9.11 1.92 -13.10
C ASN A 268 7.73 2.29 -13.67
N LYS A 269 7.10 3.38 -13.22
CA LYS A 269 5.80 3.84 -13.75
C LYS A 269 4.69 2.80 -13.60
N ASN A 270 4.55 2.21 -12.41
CA ASN A 270 3.70 1.06 -12.18
C ASN A 270 3.13 1.07 -10.75
N ASN A 271 2.27 0.14 -10.44
CA ASN A 271 1.88 -0.30 -9.10
C ASN A 271 1.34 0.78 -8.16
N PHE A 272 0.45 1.64 -8.63
CA PHE A 272 -0.26 2.59 -7.78
C PHE A 272 -1.73 2.73 -8.20
N TYR A 273 -2.50 3.39 -7.34
CA TYR A 273 -3.84 3.86 -7.65
C TYR A 273 -3.93 5.36 -7.40
N LEU A 274 -4.83 6.02 -8.13
CA LEU A 274 -5.28 7.38 -7.85
C LEU A 274 -6.77 7.33 -7.54
N TYR A 275 -7.13 7.84 -6.38
CA TYR A 275 -8.52 7.96 -5.96
C TYR A 275 -8.93 9.42 -5.94
N ARG A 276 -10.01 9.79 -6.66
CA ARG A 276 -10.55 11.13 -6.63
C ARG A 276 -11.68 11.21 -5.61
N GLN A 277 -11.46 11.96 -4.54
CA GLN A 277 -12.41 12.15 -3.46
C GLN A 277 -13.60 13.01 -3.94
N PRO A 278 -14.85 12.57 -3.76
CA PRO A 278 -16.03 13.34 -4.14
C PRO A 278 -16.23 14.64 -3.35
N SER A 279 -15.88 14.64 -2.06
CA SER A 279 -16.14 15.74 -1.14
C SER A 279 -15.40 17.04 -1.49
N ASN A 280 -14.13 16.90 -1.92
CA ASN A 280 -13.23 18.02 -2.20
C ASN A 280 -12.66 18.02 -3.62
N GLY A 281 -12.88 16.95 -4.38
CA GLY A 281 -12.37 16.79 -5.74
C GLY A 281 -10.89 16.47 -5.86
N LYS A 282 -10.16 16.33 -4.74
CA LYS A 282 -8.73 16.02 -4.73
C LYS A 282 -8.45 14.58 -5.12
N PHE A 283 -7.34 14.39 -5.78
CA PHE A 283 -6.76 13.07 -5.98
C PHE A 283 -5.86 12.70 -4.80
N ILE A 284 -5.96 11.45 -4.36
CA ILE A 284 -5.05 10.86 -3.37
C ILE A 284 -4.34 9.65 -3.99
N PHE A 285 -3.06 9.53 -3.72
CA PHE A 285 -2.21 8.46 -4.22
C PHE A 285 -2.22 7.26 -3.25
N ILE A 286 -2.30 6.04 -3.78
CA ILE A 286 -2.34 4.81 -2.98
C ILE A 286 -1.34 3.82 -3.57
N GLU A 287 -0.38 3.40 -2.76
CA GLU A 287 0.61 2.38 -3.10
C GLU A 287 0.03 0.97 -3.22
N TYR A 288 0.64 0.18 -4.10
CA TYR A 288 0.20 -1.18 -4.38
C TYR A 288 1.36 -2.05 -4.89
N ASP A 289 1.36 -3.35 -4.54
CA ASP A 289 2.27 -4.39 -5.04
C ASP A 289 3.75 -4.13 -4.73
N LEU A 290 4.07 -3.92 -3.45
CA LEU A 290 5.36 -3.49 -2.92
C LEU A 290 6.36 -4.64 -2.68
N ASP A 291 6.27 -5.74 -3.42
CA ASP A 291 7.12 -6.93 -3.22
C ASP A 291 8.54 -6.79 -3.81
N ASN A 292 8.74 -5.86 -4.73
CA ASN A 292 10.04 -5.52 -5.32
C ASN A 292 10.70 -4.36 -4.56
N SER A 293 11.12 -4.63 -3.33
CA SER A 293 11.67 -3.65 -2.39
C SER A 293 12.81 -4.26 -1.56
N PHE A 294 13.47 -3.47 -0.74
CA PHE A 294 14.51 -3.87 0.20
C PHE A 294 15.61 -4.70 -0.44
N GLY A 295 16.19 -4.21 -1.54
CA GLY A 295 17.32 -4.86 -2.21
C GLY A 295 16.94 -6.00 -3.16
N ILE A 296 15.66 -6.21 -3.49
CA ILE A 296 15.29 -6.96 -4.70
C ILE A 296 15.71 -6.13 -5.90
N ASP A 297 16.56 -6.68 -6.77
CA ASP A 297 17.15 -5.96 -7.90
C ASP A 297 17.28 -6.83 -9.16
N TRP A 298 16.84 -6.27 -10.28
CA TRP A 298 16.94 -6.90 -11.61
C TRP A 298 17.79 -6.07 -12.60
N PHE A 299 18.34 -4.91 -12.15
CA PHE A 299 18.98 -3.93 -13.01
C PHE A 299 20.47 -3.75 -12.72
N GLY A 300 20.99 -4.34 -11.63
CA GLY A 300 22.35 -4.12 -11.14
C GLY A 300 22.50 -2.81 -10.38
N ILE A 301 21.40 -2.32 -9.79
CA ILE A 301 21.35 -1.06 -9.03
C ILE A 301 21.46 -1.36 -7.54
N ASP A 302 22.29 -0.58 -6.85
CA ASP A 302 22.35 -0.57 -5.40
C ASP A 302 21.27 0.36 -4.84
N TRP A 303 20.08 -0.22 -4.57
CA TRP A 303 18.92 0.52 -4.07
C TRP A 303 19.13 1.04 -2.63
N ALA A 304 19.95 0.39 -1.83
CA ALA A 304 20.22 0.83 -0.47
C ALA A 304 21.05 2.12 -0.43
N ASN A 305 21.95 2.32 -1.39
CA ASN A 305 22.81 3.48 -1.49
C ASN A 305 22.43 4.48 -2.59
N ARG A 306 21.36 4.20 -3.35
CA ARG A 306 20.89 5.12 -4.41
C ARG A 306 20.53 6.48 -3.81
N ASP A 307 20.85 7.55 -4.57
CA ASP A 307 20.56 8.93 -4.21
C ASP A 307 19.05 9.12 -3.99
N LEU A 308 18.66 9.65 -2.84
CA LEU A 308 17.27 9.94 -2.48
C LEU A 308 16.62 10.97 -3.40
N ASN A 309 17.42 11.84 -3.99
CA ASN A 309 16.98 12.95 -4.82
C ASN A 309 17.02 12.64 -6.33
N ASP A 310 17.68 11.54 -6.74
CA ASP A 310 17.81 11.10 -8.14
C ASP A 310 17.27 9.66 -8.27
N TRP A 311 15.96 9.52 -8.00
CA TRP A 311 15.33 8.20 -7.98
C TRP A 311 14.85 7.73 -9.35
N HIS A 312 14.28 8.62 -10.14
CA HIS A 312 13.75 8.32 -11.47
C HIS A 312 14.79 8.51 -12.59
N GLU A 313 14.68 7.73 -13.66
CA GLU A 313 15.59 7.82 -14.82
C GLU A 313 14.93 8.49 -16.04
N THR A 314 13.62 8.59 -16.05
CA THR A 314 12.85 9.21 -17.15
C THR A 314 11.80 10.14 -16.56
N ASN A 315 11.26 11.03 -17.40
CA ASN A 315 10.28 12.03 -16.99
C ASN A 315 9.18 11.47 -16.07
N ARG A 316 9.00 12.14 -14.92
CA ARG A 316 7.99 11.88 -13.88
C ARG A 316 7.37 13.19 -13.44
N PRO A 317 6.43 13.76 -14.20
CA PRO A 317 5.92 15.11 -13.97
C PRO A 317 5.49 15.35 -12.53
N LEU A 318 4.87 14.36 -11.87
CA LEU A 318 4.42 14.50 -10.50
C LEU A 318 5.59 14.60 -9.51
N VAL A 319 6.63 13.78 -9.68
CA VAL A 319 7.84 13.83 -8.83
C VAL A 319 8.62 15.12 -9.10
N GLU A 320 8.97 15.36 -10.37
CA GLU A 320 9.83 16.44 -10.78
C GLU A 320 9.24 17.79 -10.39
N ARG A 321 8.01 18.06 -10.81
CA ARG A 321 7.39 19.36 -10.59
C ARG A 321 7.08 19.65 -9.10
N LEU A 322 6.76 18.63 -8.31
CA LEU A 322 6.61 18.85 -6.86
C LEU A 322 7.97 19.13 -6.21
N LEU A 323 9.01 18.37 -6.54
CA LEU A 323 10.33 18.55 -5.93
C LEU A 323 11.09 19.76 -6.46
N ASP A 324 10.67 20.36 -7.59
CA ASP A 324 11.18 21.65 -8.08
C ASP A 324 10.65 22.84 -7.26
N VAL A 325 9.55 22.66 -6.50
CA VAL A 325 9.05 23.69 -5.57
C VAL A 325 9.81 23.58 -4.25
N PRO A 326 10.60 24.60 -3.85
CA PRO A 326 11.47 24.53 -2.67
C PRO A 326 10.75 24.11 -1.38
N TYR A 327 9.54 24.63 -1.14
CA TYR A 327 8.71 24.24 0.00
C TYR A 327 8.38 22.75 0.01
N TYR A 328 7.94 22.18 -1.12
CA TYR A 328 7.61 20.75 -1.19
C TYR A 328 8.85 19.87 -1.10
N LYS A 329 9.97 20.33 -1.62
CA LYS A 329 11.26 19.63 -1.46
C LYS A 329 11.66 19.56 0.01
N ASP A 330 11.50 20.64 0.76
CA ASP A 330 11.81 20.66 2.18
C ASP A 330 10.86 19.76 2.99
N VAL A 331 9.56 19.79 2.68
CA VAL A 331 8.57 18.86 3.26
C VAL A 331 8.93 17.40 2.97
N PHE A 332 9.32 17.07 1.74
CA PHE A 332 9.78 15.75 1.37
C PHE A 332 11.02 15.32 2.17
N ASN A 333 12.00 16.19 2.29
CA ASN A 333 13.22 15.96 3.09
C ASN A 333 12.88 15.77 4.57
N ALA A 334 11.94 16.54 5.13
CA ALA A 334 11.48 16.35 6.51
C ALA A 334 10.79 15.01 6.74
N HIS A 335 10.04 14.50 5.75
CA HIS A 335 9.50 13.14 5.81
C HIS A 335 10.60 12.07 5.77
N LEU A 336 11.59 12.24 4.89
CA LEU A 336 12.75 11.34 4.83
C LEU A 336 13.50 11.32 6.16
N ASP A 337 13.82 12.47 6.73
CA ASP A 337 14.53 12.61 8.01
C ASP A 337 13.76 11.94 9.15
N THR A 338 12.48 12.24 9.28
CA THR A 338 11.61 11.65 10.30
C THR A 338 11.55 10.12 10.17
N MET A 339 11.34 9.61 8.96
CA MET A 339 11.19 8.17 8.74
C MET A 339 12.49 7.41 8.96
N LEU A 340 13.63 7.92 8.45
CA LEU A 340 14.93 7.28 8.64
C LEU A 340 15.36 7.33 10.11
N SER A 341 15.06 8.41 10.83
CA SER A 341 15.33 8.52 12.27
C SER A 341 14.45 7.59 13.11
N ASP A 342 13.22 7.31 12.68
CA ASP A 342 12.30 6.37 13.34
C ASP A 342 12.65 4.90 13.09
N LEU A 343 13.50 4.63 12.11
CA LEU A 343 13.98 3.29 11.77
C LEU A 343 15.19 2.90 12.63
N ASP A 344 15.06 2.92 13.98
CA ASP A 344 16.09 2.36 14.85
C ASP A 344 16.25 0.85 14.60
N SER A 345 17.45 0.45 14.16
CA SER A 345 17.76 -0.91 13.72
C SER A 345 17.41 -1.99 14.75
N SER A 346 17.58 -1.72 16.03
CA SER A 346 17.31 -2.69 17.10
C SER A 346 15.82 -2.99 17.27
N SER A 347 14.97 -1.98 17.20
CA SER A 347 13.51 -2.13 17.32
C SER A 347 12.92 -2.84 16.10
N TRP A 348 13.41 -2.50 14.91
CA TRP A 348 12.98 -3.11 13.65
C TRP A 348 13.31 -4.57 13.56
N TYR A 349 14.53 -4.93 13.88
CA TYR A 349 14.97 -6.32 13.88
C TYR A 349 14.05 -7.19 14.75
N SER A 350 13.67 -6.70 15.92
CA SER A 350 12.76 -7.40 16.82
C SER A 350 11.39 -7.65 16.19
N VAL A 351 10.84 -6.68 15.46
CA VAL A 351 9.56 -6.80 14.74
C VAL A 351 9.66 -7.83 13.61
N LEU A 352 10.72 -7.74 12.79
CA LEU A 352 10.96 -8.67 11.68
C LEU A 352 11.18 -10.10 12.17
N ALA A 353 12.02 -10.29 13.21
CA ALA A 353 12.30 -11.58 13.82
C ALA A 353 11.02 -12.21 14.43
N ALA A 354 10.15 -11.43 15.05
CA ALA A 354 8.85 -11.92 15.54
C ALA A 354 7.96 -12.42 14.41
N LYS A 355 7.91 -11.74 13.26
CA LYS A 355 7.14 -12.17 12.09
C LYS A 355 7.77 -13.38 11.39
N GLN A 356 9.08 -13.41 11.27
CA GLN A 356 9.81 -14.59 10.77
C GLN A 356 9.49 -15.82 11.63
N ASN A 357 9.56 -15.66 12.96
CA ASN A 357 9.23 -16.75 13.88
C ASN A 357 7.79 -17.22 13.78
N LEU A 358 6.84 -16.31 13.52
CA LEU A 358 5.41 -16.64 13.33
C LEU A 358 5.20 -17.62 12.17
N ILE A 359 5.89 -17.41 11.04
CA ILE A 359 5.70 -18.24 9.82
C ILE A 359 6.69 -19.41 9.72
N LYS A 360 7.69 -19.48 10.59
CA LYS A 360 8.83 -20.40 10.53
C LYS A 360 8.45 -21.87 10.33
N SER A 361 7.48 -22.36 11.10
CA SER A 361 7.05 -23.77 11.00
C SER A 361 6.32 -24.06 9.69
N ALA A 362 5.58 -23.09 9.17
CA ALA A 362 4.86 -23.22 7.92
C ALA A 362 5.83 -23.18 6.72
N VAL A 363 6.88 -22.34 6.75
CA VAL A 363 7.92 -22.30 5.72
C VAL A 363 8.73 -23.58 5.66
N LEU A 364 9.03 -24.21 6.80
CA LEU A 364 9.77 -25.48 6.84
C LEU A 364 9.09 -26.57 5.98
N SER A 365 7.76 -26.55 5.91
CA SER A 365 6.96 -27.51 5.15
C SER A 365 6.61 -27.03 3.72
N ASP A 366 7.00 -25.80 3.34
CA ASP A 366 6.67 -25.20 2.05
C ASP A 366 7.55 -25.73 0.92
N THR A 367 7.06 -26.73 0.21
CA THR A 367 7.80 -27.31 -0.93
C THR A 367 7.79 -26.42 -2.17
N TYR A 368 6.88 -25.44 -2.27
CA TYR A 368 6.81 -24.48 -3.37
C TYR A 368 7.84 -23.35 -3.23
N TYR A 369 8.26 -23.03 -2.02
CA TYR A 369 9.24 -22.01 -1.71
C TYR A 369 10.54 -22.11 -2.52
N ARG A 370 11.02 -23.34 -2.77
CA ARG A 370 12.27 -23.59 -3.51
C ARG A 370 12.14 -23.68 -5.04
N LYS A 371 10.90 -23.67 -5.58
CA LYS A 371 10.67 -24.08 -6.98
C LYS A 371 11.10 -23.02 -8.00
N ASP A 372 11.13 -21.76 -7.64
CA ASP A 372 11.47 -20.67 -8.55
C ASP A 372 12.98 -20.39 -8.58
N TYR A 373 13.59 -20.13 -7.43
CA TYR A 373 15.00 -19.73 -7.31
C TYR A 373 15.86 -20.70 -6.52
N GLY A 374 15.32 -21.83 -6.10
CA GLY A 374 16.06 -22.84 -5.34
C GLY A 374 16.24 -22.50 -3.86
N PHE A 375 15.50 -21.54 -3.31
CA PHE A 375 15.56 -21.16 -1.91
C PHE A 375 15.45 -22.38 -0.98
N GLN A 376 16.30 -22.42 0.03
CA GLN A 376 16.27 -23.42 1.08
C GLN A 376 15.71 -22.82 2.37
N TYR A 377 15.30 -23.66 3.28
CA TYR A 377 14.84 -23.19 4.59
C TYR A 377 15.94 -22.41 5.36
N SER A 378 17.23 -22.73 5.14
CA SER A 378 18.36 -21.96 5.63
C SER A 378 18.34 -20.51 5.13
N ASP A 379 17.98 -20.29 3.86
CA ASP A 379 17.94 -18.94 3.27
C ASP A 379 16.81 -18.10 3.88
N PHE A 380 15.70 -18.74 4.23
CA PHE A 380 14.66 -18.09 5.02
C PHE A 380 15.16 -17.68 6.41
N LEU A 381 15.91 -18.53 7.09
CA LEU A 381 16.40 -18.27 8.44
C LEU A 381 17.38 -17.08 8.50
N VAL A 382 18.21 -16.93 7.46
CA VAL A 382 19.21 -15.84 7.38
C VAL A 382 18.73 -14.65 6.54
N GLY A 383 17.56 -14.72 5.93
CA GLY A 383 17.07 -13.73 4.96
C GLY A 383 16.79 -12.34 5.53
N LEU A 384 16.89 -12.16 6.86
CA LEU A 384 16.92 -10.83 7.50
C LEU A 384 18.32 -10.22 7.44
N ASP A 385 19.36 -11.03 7.61
CA ASP A 385 20.71 -10.58 7.83
C ASP A 385 21.60 -10.68 6.59
N ASP A 386 21.35 -11.69 5.75
CA ASP A 386 22.21 -12.02 4.62
C ASP A 386 21.49 -11.87 3.28
N ASN A 387 22.25 -11.43 2.27
CA ASN A 387 21.80 -11.50 0.87
C ASN A 387 21.76 -12.95 0.38
N TYR A 388 20.96 -13.20 -0.66
CA TYR A 388 20.92 -14.49 -1.35
C TYR A 388 21.84 -14.52 -2.58
N GLY A 389 22.26 -13.34 -3.06
CA GLY A 389 22.87 -13.15 -4.37
C GLY A 389 21.82 -13.03 -5.47
N ALA A 390 22.22 -13.17 -6.73
CA ALA A 390 21.35 -12.96 -7.91
C ALA A 390 20.54 -11.66 -7.81
N HIS A 391 19.21 -11.74 -7.69
CA HIS A 391 18.30 -10.60 -7.58
C HIS A 391 18.06 -10.14 -6.14
N VAL A 392 18.60 -10.80 -5.12
CA VAL A 392 18.46 -10.42 -3.71
C VAL A 392 19.81 -9.90 -3.23
N LYS A 393 19.97 -8.58 -3.23
CA LYS A 393 21.27 -7.92 -2.98
C LYS A 393 21.57 -7.76 -1.50
N ASN A 394 20.55 -7.64 -0.66
CA ASN A 394 20.68 -7.43 0.77
C ASN A 394 19.76 -8.39 1.54
N GLY A 395 20.12 -8.74 2.75
CA GLY A 395 19.18 -9.15 3.78
C GLY A 395 18.19 -8.03 4.08
N LEU A 396 17.01 -8.36 4.61
CA LEU A 396 15.97 -7.34 4.82
C LEU A 396 16.37 -6.29 5.87
N ALA A 397 16.98 -6.70 6.98
CA ALA A 397 17.48 -5.79 8.00
C ALA A 397 18.77 -5.09 7.55
N GLU A 398 19.67 -5.83 6.87
CA GLU A 398 20.89 -5.27 6.27
C GLU A 398 20.57 -4.09 5.33
N TYR A 399 19.55 -4.26 4.46
CA TYR A 399 19.10 -3.18 3.60
C TYR A 399 18.70 -1.92 4.38
N LEU A 400 17.92 -2.10 5.46
CA LEU A 400 17.47 -0.97 6.28
C LEU A 400 18.63 -0.25 6.95
N ASP A 401 19.59 -0.98 7.50
CA ASP A 401 20.79 -0.39 8.16
C ASP A 401 21.64 0.40 7.16
N GLU A 402 21.86 -0.14 5.96
CA GLU A 402 22.55 0.58 4.88
C GLU A 402 21.78 1.80 4.43
N ARG A 403 20.46 1.67 4.25
CA ARG A 403 19.60 2.77 3.78
C ARG A 403 19.51 3.91 4.78
N ILE A 404 19.43 3.62 6.07
CA ILE A 404 19.48 4.63 7.14
C ILE A 404 20.81 5.39 7.09
N THR A 405 21.92 4.65 7.05
CA THR A 405 23.26 5.23 7.03
C THR A 405 23.50 6.10 5.80
N SER A 406 23.13 5.61 4.63
CA SER A 406 23.26 6.33 3.36
C SER A 406 22.30 7.52 3.28
N GLY A 407 21.04 7.33 3.71
CA GLY A 407 19.97 8.31 3.55
C GLY A 407 20.15 9.54 4.43
N LEU A 408 20.46 9.37 5.71
CA LEU A 408 20.64 10.50 6.63
C LEU A 408 21.73 11.47 6.18
N GLY A 409 22.77 10.96 5.48
CA GLY A 409 23.83 11.79 4.92
C GLY A 409 23.44 12.61 3.67
N GLN A 410 22.27 12.37 3.09
CA GLN A 410 21.82 12.99 1.85
C GLN A 410 20.70 14.03 2.07
N ILE A 411 20.19 14.15 3.29
CA ILE A 411 19.07 15.04 3.61
C ILE A 411 19.62 16.44 3.88
N ASP A 412 19.04 17.43 3.19
CA ASP A 412 19.31 18.85 3.38
C ASP A 412 17.99 19.57 3.69
N LEU A 413 17.80 19.93 4.95
CA LEU A 413 16.64 20.68 5.43
C LEU A 413 16.96 22.17 5.44
N ILE A 414 16.17 22.95 4.72
CA ILE A 414 16.28 24.40 4.66
C ILE A 414 15.57 25.01 5.86
N GLY A 415 14.40 24.49 6.21
CA GLY A 415 13.52 24.99 7.27
C GLY A 415 12.96 26.40 6.99
N ASP A 416 11.94 26.76 7.72
CA ASP A 416 11.32 28.11 7.71
C ASP A 416 10.93 28.64 6.31
N LEU A 417 10.59 27.76 5.37
CA LEU A 417 10.07 28.17 4.07
C LEU A 417 8.59 28.54 4.18
N GLU A 418 8.22 29.64 3.52
CA GLU A 418 6.82 30.00 3.40
C GLU A 418 6.05 28.96 2.58
N PRO A 419 4.78 28.69 2.93
CA PRO A 419 3.94 27.76 2.16
C PRO A 419 3.95 28.08 0.67
N ALA A 420 3.95 27.05 -0.16
CA ALA A 420 4.02 27.20 -1.61
C ALA A 420 2.78 27.87 -2.23
N CYS A 421 1.71 28.03 -1.46
CA CYS A 421 0.48 28.70 -1.86
C CYS A 421 -0.07 29.56 -0.72
N ASP A 422 -0.15 30.86 -0.93
CA ASP A 422 -0.68 31.84 0.03
C ASP A 422 -2.19 31.69 0.28
N GLU A 423 -2.92 31.00 -0.61
CA GLU A 423 -4.37 30.81 -0.50
C GLU A 423 -4.79 29.69 0.46
N LEU A 424 -3.85 29.01 1.11
CA LEU A 424 -4.14 27.99 2.13
C LEU A 424 -4.80 28.54 3.41
N THR A 425 -5.20 29.80 3.41
CA THR A 425 -6.03 30.43 4.45
C THR A 425 -7.53 30.06 4.33
N HIS A 426 -7.92 29.21 3.37
CA HIS A 426 -9.27 28.66 3.32
C HIS A 426 -9.45 27.57 4.39
N GLU A 427 -10.60 27.63 5.06
CA GLU A 427 -10.97 26.71 6.14
C GLU A 427 -10.54 25.27 5.78
N PRO A 428 -9.70 24.64 6.59
CA PRO A 428 -9.28 23.28 6.34
C PRO A 428 -10.52 22.39 6.29
N ALA A 429 -10.56 21.49 5.33
CA ALA A 429 -11.56 20.43 5.37
C ALA A 429 -11.52 19.79 6.75
N ARG A 430 -12.65 19.79 7.47
CA ARG A 430 -12.73 19.28 8.84
C ARG A 430 -12.14 17.87 8.91
N GLN A 431 -11.36 17.64 9.92
CA GLN A 431 -10.48 16.49 10.00
C GLN A 431 -10.86 15.60 11.15
N ILE A 432 -10.79 14.28 10.94
CA ILE A 432 -11.10 13.32 12.00
C ILE A 432 -9.99 13.36 13.04
N VAL A 433 -10.28 13.91 14.21
CA VAL A 433 -9.35 13.92 15.35
C VAL A 433 -9.55 12.74 16.29
N LYS A 434 -10.76 12.13 16.27
CA LYS A 434 -11.07 11.04 17.18
C LYS A 434 -12.28 10.23 16.71
N ILE A 435 -12.19 8.91 16.90
CA ILE A 435 -13.34 8.02 16.74
C ILE A 435 -13.64 7.39 18.11
N VAL A 436 -14.89 7.47 18.55
CA VAL A 436 -15.32 6.88 19.81
C VAL A 436 -16.54 5.98 19.62
N ASP A 437 -16.69 4.99 20.48
CA ASP A 437 -17.90 4.20 20.57
C ASP A 437 -19.03 4.99 21.29
N PHE A 438 -20.23 4.40 21.34
CA PHE A 438 -21.41 5.06 21.94
C PHE A 438 -21.27 5.38 23.43
N ILE A 439 -20.32 4.80 24.10
CA ILE A 439 -20.04 5.07 25.53
C ILE A 439 -18.80 5.96 25.70
N GLY A 440 -18.30 6.56 24.59
CA GLY A 440 -17.25 7.56 24.61
C GLY A 440 -15.82 7.01 24.69
N ARG A 441 -15.62 5.69 24.54
CA ARG A 441 -14.29 5.09 24.53
C ARG A 441 -13.68 5.24 23.14
N GLU A 442 -12.46 5.67 23.07
CA GLU A 442 -11.69 5.74 21.84
C GLU A 442 -11.53 4.36 21.20
N THR A 443 -11.76 4.27 19.90
CA THR A 443 -11.70 3.04 19.12
C THR A 443 -11.23 3.31 17.71
N LEU A 444 -10.71 2.28 17.07
CA LEU A 444 -10.53 2.31 15.63
C LEU A 444 -11.88 2.16 14.92
N PHE A 445 -11.94 2.53 13.66
CA PHE A 445 -13.15 2.38 12.87
C PHE A 445 -13.56 0.90 12.75
N ARG A 446 -14.84 0.63 13.05
CA ARG A 446 -15.46 -0.72 12.99
C ARG A 446 -16.77 -0.64 12.25
N THR A 447 -17.08 -1.69 11.48
CA THR A 447 -18.42 -1.91 10.92
C THR A 447 -19.35 -2.53 11.97
N ASP A 448 -20.66 -2.46 11.70
CA ASP A 448 -21.75 -3.07 12.51
C ASP A 448 -21.90 -2.55 13.93
N ILE A 449 -21.17 -1.53 14.30
CA ILE A 449 -21.38 -0.79 15.55
C ILE A 449 -21.52 0.71 15.25
N PRO A 450 -22.37 1.42 15.96
CA PRO A 450 -22.45 2.87 15.82
C PRO A 450 -21.21 3.53 16.42
N LEU A 451 -20.61 4.45 15.65
CA LEU A 451 -19.45 5.22 16.03
C LEU A 451 -19.79 6.72 16.05
N ILE A 452 -19.04 7.48 16.80
CA ILE A 452 -19.04 8.95 16.75
C ILE A 452 -17.66 9.36 16.25
N ILE A 453 -17.64 10.04 15.12
CA ILE A 453 -16.44 10.64 14.52
C ILE A 453 -16.43 12.10 14.96
N MET A 454 -15.35 12.52 15.60
CA MET A 454 -15.14 13.89 16.04
C MET A 454 -14.13 14.55 15.11
N TYR A 455 -14.42 15.78 14.74
CA TYR A 455 -13.60 16.58 13.84
C TYR A 455 -12.89 17.71 14.59
N ASP A 456 -11.84 18.25 13.97
CA ASP A 456 -11.00 19.31 14.49
C ASP A 456 -11.73 20.67 14.64
N ASP A 457 -12.80 20.88 13.86
CA ASP A 457 -13.70 22.02 13.99
C ASP A 457 -14.63 21.94 15.21
N GLY A 458 -14.51 20.87 16.02
CA GLY A 458 -15.35 20.60 17.17
C GLY A 458 -16.70 19.96 16.82
N THR A 459 -16.97 19.70 15.56
CA THR A 459 -18.18 18.98 15.13
C THR A 459 -18.03 17.48 15.36
N ALA A 460 -19.16 16.76 15.43
CA ALA A 460 -19.15 15.31 15.52
C ALA A 460 -20.27 14.70 14.67
N GLU A 461 -19.99 13.57 14.05
CA GLU A 461 -20.94 12.80 13.26
C GLU A 461 -21.16 11.43 13.85
N LYS A 462 -22.43 11.01 13.88
CA LYS A 462 -22.79 9.63 14.19
C LYS A 462 -22.78 8.81 12.92
N VAL A 463 -21.91 7.79 12.87
CA VAL A 463 -21.76 6.93 11.72
C VAL A 463 -22.08 5.49 12.09
N MET A 464 -22.79 4.79 11.24
CA MET A 464 -23.01 3.36 11.31
C MET A 464 -22.79 2.77 9.93
N VAL A 465 -21.66 2.12 9.72
CA VAL A 465 -21.37 1.40 8.48
C VAL A 465 -21.70 -0.07 8.72
N TRP A 466 -22.62 -0.59 7.93
CA TRP A 466 -22.99 -2.00 7.99
C TRP A 466 -21.93 -2.82 7.27
N GLY A 467 -21.34 -3.79 7.96
CA GLY A 467 -20.56 -4.85 7.35
C GLY A 467 -21.53 -5.83 6.72
N ASN A 468 -21.84 -5.66 5.45
CA ASN A 468 -22.61 -6.65 4.70
C ASN A 468 -21.81 -7.93 4.47
#